data_e56c23fb15841af44699a2582d9c3669
#
_entry.id   e56c23fb15841af44699a2582d9c3669
#
_cell.length_a   1.000
_cell.length_b   1.000
_cell.length_c   1.000
_cell.angle_alpha   90.00
_cell.angle_beta   90.00
_cell.angle_gamma   90.00
#
_symmetry.space_group_name_H-M   'P 1'
#
loop_
_entity.id
_entity.type
_entity.pdbx_description
1 polymer ?
#
loop_
_entity_poly.entity_id
_entity_poly.type
_entity_poly.pdbx_seq_one_letter_code
_entity_poly.pdbx_strand_id
1 'polypeptide(L)'
;MTGASDLTPVKEQIKLLKQIMPNAKTVAVMYAGNESNSEIQGKMAVKEIKDQGMTPLVKTVSESNEIQSVTDSIVGNADALYIPTDNLLASNIPAVVKVTDQAKIPVIVGEEGMCAKGGLATYGIDYYNLGSIAGKQAIKILTGKGKPATMPIEYLKASDCK
;
A
#
# COMPACT_ATOMS: atom_id res chain seq x y z
N MET A 1 10.17 -22.32 -5.02
CA MET A 1 9.10 -21.49 -5.60
C MET A 1 9.74 -20.26 -6.21
N THR A 2 9.31 -19.78 -7.38
CA THR A 2 9.75 -18.54 -8.02
C THR A 2 8.54 -17.76 -8.54
N GLY A 3 8.73 -16.51 -8.90
CA GLY A 3 7.70 -15.63 -9.46
C GLY A 3 8.13 -14.17 -9.41
N ALA A 4 7.24 -13.28 -9.82
CA ALA A 4 7.37 -11.86 -9.61
C ALA A 4 6.45 -11.45 -8.46
N SER A 5 6.97 -10.66 -7.52
CA SER A 5 6.20 -10.21 -6.34
C SER A 5 5.66 -8.80 -6.57
N ASP A 6 4.41 -8.61 -6.20
CA ASP A 6 3.71 -7.32 -6.18
C ASP A 6 3.82 -6.59 -4.83
N LEU A 7 4.77 -6.99 -3.99
CA LEU A 7 5.05 -6.27 -2.75
C LEU A 7 5.43 -4.81 -3.06
N THR A 8 4.59 -3.89 -2.62
CA THR A 8 4.78 -2.46 -2.90
C THR A 8 5.94 -1.89 -2.07
N PRO A 9 6.57 -0.79 -2.52
CA PRO A 9 7.67 -0.16 -1.80
C PRO A 9 7.14 0.69 -0.62
N VAL A 10 6.60 0.02 0.41
CA VAL A 10 6.00 0.65 1.59
C VAL A 10 6.91 1.73 2.22
N LYS A 11 8.20 1.45 2.28
CA LYS A 11 9.19 2.41 2.79
C LYS A 11 9.19 3.73 1.99
N GLU A 12 9.15 3.64 0.66
CA GLU A 12 9.14 4.82 -0.19
C GLU A 12 7.80 5.56 -0.12
N GLN A 13 6.70 4.84 0.06
CA GLN A 13 5.37 5.42 0.28
C GLN A 13 5.31 6.21 1.59
N ILE A 14 5.88 5.68 2.69
CA ILE A 14 5.93 6.41 3.97
C ILE A 14 6.89 7.59 3.90
N LYS A 15 8.00 7.48 3.17
CA LYS A 15 8.87 8.64 2.91
C LYS A 15 8.14 9.73 2.10
N LEU A 16 7.39 9.36 1.07
CA LEU A 16 6.55 10.28 0.29
C LEU A 16 5.55 11.00 1.20
N LEU A 17 4.87 10.25 2.08
CA LEU A 17 3.98 10.83 3.08
C LEU A 17 4.70 11.87 3.92
N LYS A 18 5.90 11.57 4.42
CA LYS A 18 6.69 12.50 5.24
C LYS A 18 7.15 13.73 4.45
N GLN A 19 7.43 13.60 3.15
CA GLN A 19 7.76 14.74 2.28
C GLN A 19 6.57 15.67 2.06
N ILE A 20 5.38 15.10 1.83
CA ILE A 20 4.13 15.86 1.65
C ILE A 20 3.70 16.50 2.98
N MET A 21 3.85 15.79 4.08
CA MET A 21 3.42 16.20 5.42
C MET A 21 4.62 16.21 6.39
N PRO A 22 5.57 17.16 6.25
CA PRO A 22 6.79 17.17 7.07
C PRO A 22 6.54 17.34 8.57
N ASN A 23 5.42 17.96 8.94
CA ASN A 23 5.02 18.21 10.32
C ASN A 23 4.08 17.13 10.91
N ALA A 24 3.72 16.10 10.14
CA ALA A 24 2.88 15.01 10.62
C ALA A 24 3.52 14.33 11.83
N LYS A 25 2.73 14.15 12.88
CA LYS A 25 3.12 13.47 14.12
C LYS A 25 2.48 12.10 14.22
N THR A 26 1.22 11.99 13.86
CA THR A 26 0.45 10.75 13.91
C THR A 26 -0.03 10.36 12.51
N VAL A 27 0.24 9.13 12.10
CA VAL A 27 -0.20 8.57 10.82
C VAL A 27 -1.08 7.37 11.09
N ALA A 28 -2.34 7.44 10.64
CA ALA A 28 -3.21 6.28 10.66
C ALA A 28 -2.77 5.27 9.58
N VAL A 29 -2.82 3.98 9.92
CA VAL A 29 -2.61 2.86 9.00
C VAL A 29 -3.89 2.05 9.01
N MET A 30 -4.65 2.06 7.90
CA MET A 30 -5.92 1.34 7.81
C MET A 30 -5.85 0.22 6.77
N TYR A 31 -6.25 -0.98 7.17
CA TYR A 31 -6.25 -2.15 6.29
C TYR A 31 -7.30 -3.19 6.69
N ALA A 32 -7.65 -4.09 5.77
CA ALA A 32 -8.54 -5.20 6.04
C ALA A 32 -7.83 -6.26 6.91
N GLY A 33 -8.37 -6.52 8.08
CA GLY A 33 -7.78 -7.48 9.04
C GLY A 33 -7.83 -8.93 8.60
N ASN A 34 -8.65 -9.26 7.61
CA ASN A 34 -8.81 -10.59 7.02
C ASN A 34 -8.01 -10.80 5.71
N GLU A 35 -7.22 -9.81 5.28
CA GLU A 35 -6.33 -9.90 4.11
C GLU A 35 -4.86 -9.98 4.56
N SER A 36 -4.20 -11.11 4.35
CA SER A 36 -2.81 -11.34 4.81
C SER A 36 -1.79 -10.42 4.14
N ASN A 37 -1.98 -10.09 2.84
CA ASN A 37 -1.14 -9.12 2.12
C ASN A 37 -1.22 -7.74 2.77
N SER A 38 -2.41 -7.28 3.10
CA SER A 38 -2.67 -5.98 3.71
C SER A 38 -2.08 -5.90 5.13
N GLU A 39 -2.25 -6.98 5.92
CA GLU A 39 -1.68 -7.07 7.26
C GLU A 39 -0.14 -6.99 7.25
N ILE A 40 0.51 -7.73 6.32
CA ILE A 40 1.98 -7.70 6.17
C ILE A 40 2.45 -6.29 5.86
N GLN A 41 1.85 -5.65 4.84
CA GLN A 41 2.22 -4.28 4.45
C GLN A 41 1.87 -3.25 5.53
N GLY A 42 0.75 -3.44 6.24
CA GLY A 42 0.36 -2.61 7.37
C GLY A 42 1.41 -2.66 8.49
N LYS A 43 1.92 -3.85 8.83
CA LYS A 43 3.03 -4.01 9.82
C LYS A 43 4.32 -3.35 9.33
N MET A 44 4.64 -3.46 8.03
CA MET A 44 5.79 -2.75 7.44
C MET A 44 5.63 -1.24 7.55
N ALA A 45 4.43 -0.71 7.24
CA ALA A 45 4.15 0.72 7.36
C ALA A 45 4.27 1.21 8.80
N VAL A 46 3.75 0.47 9.77
CA VAL A 46 3.89 0.78 11.20
C VAL A 46 5.36 0.92 11.61
N LYS A 47 6.21 0.01 11.12
CA LYS A 47 7.65 0.08 11.38
C LYS A 47 8.27 1.34 10.75
N GLU A 48 8.02 1.57 9.46
CA GLU A 48 8.61 2.71 8.74
C GLU A 48 8.11 4.07 9.30
N ILE A 49 6.85 4.17 9.73
CA ILE A 49 6.30 5.36 10.40
C ILE A 49 7.10 5.67 11.68
N LYS A 50 7.38 4.65 12.50
CA LYS A 50 8.21 4.81 13.71
C LYS A 50 9.65 5.20 13.36
N ASP A 51 10.23 4.56 12.36
CA ASP A 51 11.60 4.85 11.89
C ASP A 51 11.74 6.29 11.36
N GLN A 52 10.63 6.88 10.85
CA GLN A 52 10.54 8.30 10.44
C GLN A 52 10.20 9.26 11.61
N GLY A 53 10.17 8.79 12.85
CA GLY A 53 9.88 9.59 14.04
C GLY A 53 8.41 9.99 14.21
N MET A 54 7.48 9.27 13.57
CA MET A 54 6.04 9.49 13.69
C MET A 54 5.38 8.38 14.53
N THR A 55 4.17 8.65 15.02
CA THR A 55 3.36 7.70 15.80
C THR A 55 2.35 7.00 14.89
N PRO A 56 2.36 5.67 14.75
CA PRO A 56 1.35 4.95 14.00
C PRO A 56 0.05 4.78 14.80
N LEU A 57 -1.09 5.00 14.16
CA LEU A 57 -2.43 4.69 14.67
C LEU A 57 -3.03 3.58 13.79
N VAL A 58 -3.04 2.34 14.27
CA VAL A 58 -3.54 1.21 13.48
C VAL A 58 -5.06 1.12 13.60
N LYS A 59 -5.73 0.98 12.45
CA LYS A 59 -7.15 0.73 12.32
C LYS A 59 -7.38 -0.44 11.35
N THR A 60 -8.25 -1.36 11.73
CA THR A 60 -8.63 -2.48 10.86
C THR A 60 -10.10 -2.44 10.54
N VAL A 61 -10.44 -2.93 9.36
CA VAL A 61 -11.81 -3.16 8.90
C VAL A 61 -11.94 -4.61 8.46
N SER A 62 -13.12 -5.18 8.57
CA SER A 62 -13.42 -6.54 8.11
C SER A 62 -14.47 -6.55 7.01
N GLU A 63 -15.33 -5.55 6.99
CA GLU A 63 -16.45 -5.41 6.05
C GLU A 63 -16.61 -3.97 5.56
N SER A 64 -17.24 -3.80 4.38
CA SER A 64 -17.40 -2.46 3.75
C SER A 64 -18.23 -1.49 4.59
N ASN A 65 -19.20 -2.00 5.36
CA ASN A 65 -20.08 -1.19 6.22
C ASN A 65 -19.35 -0.54 7.39
N GLU A 66 -18.16 -1.05 7.77
CA GLU A 66 -17.35 -0.51 8.86
C GLU A 66 -16.46 0.67 8.40
N ILE A 67 -16.16 0.75 7.09
CA ILE A 67 -15.14 1.64 6.55
C ILE A 67 -15.41 3.10 6.94
N GLN A 68 -16.63 3.56 6.79
CA GLN A 68 -16.97 4.95 7.13
C GLN A 68 -16.74 5.23 8.62
N SER A 69 -17.28 4.41 9.51
CA SER A 69 -17.17 4.62 10.96
C SER A 69 -15.71 4.51 11.45
N VAL A 70 -14.95 3.58 10.88
CA VAL A 70 -13.52 3.45 11.19
C VAL A 70 -12.75 4.67 10.67
N THR A 71 -13.06 5.16 9.46
CA THR A 71 -12.44 6.39 8.94
C THR A 71 -12.81 7.61 9.77
N ASP A 72 -14.06 7.74 10.19
CA ASP A 72 -14.51 8.82 11.11
C ASP A 72 -13.70 8.82 12.41
N SER A 73 -13.34 7.63 12.93
CA SER A 73 -12.53 7.50 14.15
C SER A 73 -11.08 7.98 13.99
N ILE A 74 -10.61 8.23 12.77
CA ILE A 74 -9.29 8.78 12.47
C ILE A 74 -9.28 10.30 12.57
N VAL A 75 -10.44 10.93 12.31
CA VAL A 75 -10.58 12.39 12.32
C VAL A 75 -10.25 12.96 13.70
N GLY A 76 -9.35 13.94 13.73
CA GLY A 76 -8.83 14.53 14.96
C GLY A 76 -7.79 13.70 15.73
N ASN A 77 -7.53 12.46 15.29
CA ASN A 77 -6.57 11.55 15.94
C ASN A 77 -5.32 11.26 15.09
N ALA A 78 -5.34 11.62 13.80
CA ALA A 78 -4.19 11.48 12.92
C ALA A 78 -4.09 12.63 11.93
N ASP A 79 -2.85 12.93 11.51
CA ASP A 79 -2.52 14.00 10.57
C ASP A 79 -2.59 13.52 9.11
N ALA A 80 -2.43 12.23 8.89
CA ALA A 80 -2.48 11.59 7.57
C ALA A 80 -2.98 10.14 7.69
N LEU A 81 -3.47 9.59 6.58
CA LEU A 81 -3.88 8.20 6.46
C LEU A 81 -3.01 7.49 5.43
N TYR A 82 -2.55 6.30 5.76
CA TYR A 82 -1.91 5.36 4.85
C TYR A 82 -2.77 4.10 4.69
N ILE A 83 -2.99 3.69 3.45
CA ILE A 83 -3.72 2.45 3.09
C ILE A 83 -2.80 1.61 2.21
N PRO A 84 -2.37 0.40 2.62
CA PRO A 84 -1.58 -0.50 1.79
C PRO A 84 -2.38 -1.03 0.58
N THR A 85 -1.80 -1.91 -0.23
CA THR A 85 -2.60 -2.67 -1.22
C THR A 85 -3.60 -3.57 -0.50
N ASP A 86 -4.89 -3.31 -0.73
CA ASP A 86 -6.00 -3.87 0.01
C ASP A 86 -7.23 -3.95 -0.90
N ASN A 87 -7.80 -5.14 -1.10
CA ASN A 87 -8.90 -5.32 -2.05
C ASN A 87 -10.20 -4.71 -1.54
N LEU A 88 -10.46 -4.84 -0.24
CA LEU A 88 -11.66 -4.28 0.38
C LEU A 88 -11.64 -2.75 0.30
N LEU A 89 -10.53 -2.13 0.70
CA LEU A 89 -10.38 -0.69 0.67
C LEU A 89 -10.26 -0.13 -0.74
N ALA A 90 -9.57 -0.82 -1.67
CA ALA A 90 -9.50 -0.40 -3.08
C ALA A 90 -10.86 -0.31 -3.77
N SER A 91 -11.78 -1.18 -3.36
CA SER A 91 -13.16 -1.15 -3.85
C SER A 91 -13.99 -0.03 -3.21
N ASN A 92 -13.57 0.49 -2.05
CA ASN A 92 -14.32 1.43 -1.23
C ASN A 92 -13.59 2.76 -0.96
N ILE A 93 -12.51 3.08 -1.69
CA ILE A 93 -11.78 4.35 -1.56
C ILE A 93 -12.68 5.59 -1.55
N PRO A 94 -13.71 5.71 -2.42
CA PRO A 94 -14.60 6.87 -2.38
C PRO A 94 -15.28 7.10 -1.02
N ALA A 95 -15.58 6.04 -0.26
CA ALA A 95 -16.15 6.16 1.07
C ALA A 95 -15.13 6.71 2.09
N VAL A 96 -13.88 6.29 1.98
CA VAL A 96 -12.76 6.82 2.79
C VAL A 96 -12.54 8.30 2.48
N VAL A 97 -12.38 8.62 1.19
CA VAL A 97 -12.04 9.97 0.70
C VAL A 97 -13.13 10.97 1.07
N LYS A 98 -14.40 10.57 1.01
CA LYS A 98 -15.52 11.42 1.46
C LYS A 98 -15.34 11.96 2.88
N VAL A 99 -14.81 11.16 3.80
CA VAL A 99 -14.54 11.55 5.17
C VAL A 99 -13.25 12.36 5.28
N THR A 100 -12.18 11.85 4.69
CA THR A 100 -10.83 12.45 4.81
C THR A 100 -10.71 13.80 4.14
N ASP A 101 -11.39 14.03 3.01
CA ASP A 101 -11.42 15.33 2.32
C ASP A 101 -12.10 16.40 3.17
N GLN A 102 -13.23 16.08 3.79
CA GLN A 102 -13.93 16.99 4.72
C GLN A 102 -13.05 17.35 5.91
N ALA A 103 -12.28 16.37 6.42
CA ALA A 103 -11.37 16.55 7.54
C ALA A 103 -9.99 17.09 7.12
N LYS A 104 -9.72 17.25 5.82
CA LYS A 104 -8.41 17.65 5.25
C LYS A 104 -7.28 16.73 5.66
N ILE A 105 -7.53 15.44 5.74
CA ILE A 105 -6.56 14.39 6.04
C ILE A 105 -6.06 13.79 4.72
N PRO A 106 -4.79 13.98 4.33
CA PRO A 106 -4.24 13.39 3.12
C PRO A 106 -4.17 11.87 3.22
N VAL A 107 -4.51 11.18 2.12
CA VAL A 107 -4.52 9.71 2.04
C VAL A 107 -3.43 9.26 1.07
N ILE A 108 -2.39 8.62 1.59
CA ILE A 108 -1.38 7.94 0.78
C ILE A 108 -1.79 6.48 0.62
N VAL A 109 -1.78 6.00 -0.60
CA VAL A 109 -2.32 4.67 -0.95
C VAL A 109 -1.27 3.75 -1.56
N GLY A 110 -1.50 2.45 -1.48
CA GLY A 110 -0.57 1.41 -1.88
C GLY A 110 -0.45 1.21 -3.39
N GLU A 111 -1.44 1.68 -4.21
CA GLU A 111 -1.43 1.44 -5.65
C GLU A 111 -2.20 2.53 -6.43
N GLU A 112 -1.96 2.58 -7.77
CA GLU A 112 -2.45 3.64 -8.66
C GLU A 112 -3.99 3.68 -8.77
N GLY A 113 -4.66 2.53 -8.75
CA GLY A 113 -6.13 2.48 -8.87
C GLY A 113 -6.85 3.10 -7.68
N MET A 114 -6.28 3.00 -6.47
CA MET A 114 -6.78 3.73 -5.30
C MET A 114 -6.51 5.23 -5.44
N CYS A 115 -5.34 5.62 -5.96
CA CYS A 115 -4.99 7.01 -6.21
C CYS A 115 -5.96 7.64 -7.21
N ALA A 116 -6.27 6.96 -8.31
CA ALA A 116 -7.22 7.41 -9.32
C ALA A 116 -8.65 7.58 -8.80
N LYS A 117 -9.01 6.90 -7.68
CA LYS A 117 -10.32 6.98 -7.03
C LYS A 117 -10.39 8.00 -5.89
N GLY A 118 -9.32 8.77 -5.66
CA GLY A 118 -9.30 9.86 -4.69
C GLY A 118 -8.18 9.84 -3.67
N GLY A 119 -7.33 8.80 -3.64
CA GLY A 119 -6.07 8.87 -2.89
C GLY A 119 -5.20 10.02 -3.37
N LEU A 120 -4.50 10.69 -2.45
CA LEU A 120 -3.72 11.88 -2.78
C LEU A 120 -2.48 11.54 -3.62
N ALA A 121 -1.76 10.50 -3.22
CA ALA A 121 -0.53 10.07 -3.90
C ALA A 121 -0.21 8.61 -3.57
N THR A 122 0.59 8.00 -4.43
CA THR A 122 1.15 6.68 -4.25
C THR A 122 2.58 6.63 -4.78
N TYR A 123 3.32 5.63 -4.36
CA TYR A 123 4.49 5.12 -5.03
C TYR A 123 4.13 3.72 -5.51
N GLY A 124 3.46 3.67 -6.67
CA GLY A 124 2.77 2.47 -7.15
C GLY A 124 3.66 1.48 -7.89
N ILE A 125 3.14 0.30 -8.15
CA ILE A 125 3.77 -0.75 -8.95
C ILE A 125 3.33 -0.60 -10.41
N ASP A 126 4.28 -0.68 -11.34
CA ASP A 126 3.96 -0.86 -12.75
C ASP A 126 3.64 -2.34 -13.02
N TYR A 127 2.36 -2.67 -13.05
CA TYR A 127 1.89 -4.05 -13.28
C TYR A 127 2.25 -4.60 -14.67
N TYR A 128 2.44 -3.73 -15.68
CA TYR A 128 2.93 -4.16 -16.99
C TYR A 128 4.37 -4.69 -16.90
N ASN A 129 5.24 -3.94 -16.22
CA ASN A 129 6.62 -4.37 -15.99
C ASN A 129 6.69 -5.61 -15.11
N LEU A 130 5.83 -5.72 -14.09
CA LEU A 130 5.74 -6.92 -13.25
C LEU A 130 5.33 -8.15 -14.08
N GLY A 131 4.34 -8.00 -14.94
CA GLY A 131 3.92 -9.04 -15.90
C GLY A 131 5.03 -9.44 -16.88
N SER A 132 5.83 -8.47 -17.35
CA SER A 132 6.98 -8.72 -18.20
C SER A 132 8.07 -9.55 -17.48
N ILE A 133 8.31 -9.27 -16.19
CA ILE A 133 9.25 -10.08 -15.37
C ILE A 133 8.73 -11.51 -15.25
N ALA A 134 7.47 -11.69 -14.89
CA ALA A 134 6.83 -13.01 -14.78
C ALA A 134 6.90 -13.79 -16.10
N GLY A 135 6.61 -13.13 -17.24
CA GLY A 135 6.72 -13.72 -18.58
C GLY A 135 8.14 -14.18 -18.94
N LYS A 136 9.14 -13.36 -18.62
CA LYS A 136 10.56 -13.72 -18.82
C LYS A 136 10.96 -14.93 -17.97
N GLN A 137 10.47 -15.04 -16.74
CA GLN A 137 10.72 -16.22 -15.91
C GLN A 137 10.02 -17.46 -16.48
N ALA A 138 8.77 -17.34 -16.92
CA ALA A 138 8.05 -18.44 -17.55
C ALA A 138 8.78 -18.97 -18.80
N ILE A 139 9.28 -18.09 -19.67
CA ILE A 139 10.08 -18.47 -20.85
C ILE A 139 11.34 -19.25 -20.44
N LYS A 140 12.07 -18.81 -19.41
CA LYS A 140 13.25 -19.53 -18.91
C LYS A 140 12.90 -20.96 -18.47
N ILE A 141 11.78 -21.12 -17.78
CA ILE A 141 11.31 -22.43 -17.29
C ILE A 141 10.91 -23.32 -18.48
N LEU A 142 10.06 -22.81 -19.38
CA LEU A 142 9.53 -23.56 -20.51
C LEU A 142 10.62 -23.97 -21.51
N THR A 143 11.70 -23.18 -21.64
CA THR A 143 12.83 -23.48 -22.51
C THR A 143 13.95 -24.30 -21.82
N GLY A 144 13.71 -24.77 -20.58
CA GLY A 144 14.70 -25.56 -19.82
C GLY A 144 15.90 -24.77 -19.31
N LYS A 145 15.91 -23.44 -19.45
CA LYS A 145 17.01 -22.56 -19.03
C LYS A 145 16.91 -22.15 -17.55
N GLY A 146 15.86 -22.56 -16.84
CA GLY A 146 15.65 -22.29 -15.42
C GLY A 146 14.76 -23.32 -14.77
N LYS A 147 14.92 -23.52 -13.47
CA LYS A 147 14.08 -24.41 -12.67
C LYS A 147 13.37 -23.59 -11.58
N PRO A 148 12.05 -23.74 -11.37
CA PRO A 148 11.32 -22.97 -10.34
C PRO A 148 11.90 -23.10 -8.93
N ALA A 149 12.54 -24.25 -8.64
CA ALA A 149 13.15 -24.51 -7.32
C ALA A 149 14.40 -23.67 -7.04
N THR A 150 15.11 -23.22 -8.07
CA THR A 150 16.42 -22.52 -7.94
C THR A 150 16.38 -21.07 -8.42
N MET A 151 15.31 -20.64 -9.09
CA MET A 151 15.14 -19.25 -9.50
C MET A 151 14.66 -18.42 -8.31
N PRO A 152 15.19 -17.21 -8.10
CA PRO A 152 14.70 -16.31 -7.06
C PRO A 152 13.31 -15.75 -7.39
N ILE A 153 12.61 -15.27 -6.36
CA ILE A 153 11.49 -14.36 -6.54
C ILE A 153 12.07 -13.00 -6.96
N GLU A 154 11.52 -12.41 -8.03
CA GLU A 154 11.93 -11.09 -8.50
C GLU A 154 10.94 -10.02 -8.03
N TYR A 155 11.47 -8.85 -7.72
CA TYR A 155 10.72 -7.67 -7.28
C TYR A 155 10.94 -6.53 -8.27
N LEU A 156 9.96 -5.65 -8.44
CA LEU A 156 10.20 -4.37 -9.11
C LEU A 156 11.17 -3.53 -8.29
N LYS A 157 12.07 -2.85 -8.98
CA LYS A 157 12.94 -1.87 -8.34
C LYS A 157 12.15 -0.59 -8.06
N ALA A 158 12.54 0.17 -7.05
CA ALA A 158 11.91 1.46 -6.74
C ALA A 158 11.95 2.44 -7.94
N SER A 159 12.96 2.33 -8.81
CA SER A 159 13.06 3.10 -10.07
C SER A 159 11.97 2.76 -11.10
N ASP A 160 11.35 1.60 -10.99
CA ASP A 160 10.36 1.08 -11.93
C ASP A 160 8.91 1.28 -11.40
N CYS A 161 8.78 1.96 -10.26
CA CYS A 161 7.50 2.36 -9.67
C CYS A 161 7.10 3.76 -10.15
N LYS A 162 5.80 4.00 -10.29
CA LYS A 162 5.22 5.28 -10.74
C LYS A 162 4.54 6.02 -9.60
#